data_9a6ead3b6c14ec70f936ad10f0c7e575
#
_entry.id   9a6ead3b6c14ec70f936ad10f0c7e575
#
_cell.length_a   1.000
_cell.length_b   1.000
_cell.length_c   1.000
_cell.angle_alpha   90.00
_cell.angle_beta   90.00
_cell.angle_gamma   90.00
#
_symmetry.space_group_name_H-M   'P 1'
#
loop_
_entity.id
_entity.type
_entity.pdbx_description
1 polymer ?
#
loop_
_entity_poly.entity_id
_entity_poly.type
_entity_poly.pdbx_seq_one_letter_code
_entity_poly.pdbx_strand_id
1 'polypeptide(L)'
;MLAIIGVWIAIGLTLCIYSFLYKDNPFFRFAEHLFVGVSVGYLLANTFHQVYLPYIYDPLKSAVMAGKYREFVVLIPAFLGIMMFSRFIPKYSWMVRWPFAFLMGYSAGAKIPAMMQADIFEQIRGTAEPFASKDSIWIIINSSLVTLGVICTLVYFLFSRERKGITGGLSEIGIIFLMIGFGASFGYTVMARISLLIGRVDFLLQHLPFISSLLSSN
;
A
#
# COMPACT_ATOMS: atom_id res chain seq x y z
N MET A 1 -21.11 -19.37 -21.34
CA MET A 1 -22.24 -18.98 -20.49
C MET A 1 -21.80 -18.32 -19.18
N LEU A 2 -20.93 -18.94 -18.38
CA LEU A 2 -20.41 -18.36 -17.12
C LEU A 2 -19.71 -17.00 -17.29
N ALA A 3 -18.92 -16.81 -18.36
CA ALA A 3 -18.26 -15.54 -18.63
C ALA A 3 -19.26 -14.39 -18.88
N ILE A 4 -20.35 -14.66 -19.59
CA ILE A 4 -21.40 -13.65 -19.87
C ILE A 4 -22.10 -13.24 -18.58
N ILE A 5 -22.41 -14.18 -17.70
CA ILE A 5 -23.01 -13.91 -16.39
C ILE A 5 -22.06 -13.06 -15.54
N GLY A 6 -20.75 -13.37 -15.57
CA GLY A 6 -19.73 -12.60 -14.87
C GLY A 6 -19.67 -11.13 -15.31
N VAL A 7 -19.76 -10.88 -16.62
CA VAL A 7 -19.80 -9.52 -17.19
C VAL A 7 -21.04 -8.74 -16.71
N TRP A 8 -22.22 -9.34 -16.73
CA TRP A 8 -23.46 -8.70 -16.25
C TRP A 8 -23.42 -8.39 -14.77
N ILE A 9 -22.85 -9.29 -13.96
CA ILE A 9 -22.65 -9.04 -12.51
C ILE A 9 -21.68 -7.85 -12.32
N ALA A 10 -20.58 -7.81 -13.09
CA ALA A 10 -19.61 -6.73 -13.00
C ALA A 10 -20.22 -5.38 -13.39
N ILE A 11 -21.04 -5.33 -14.44
CA ILE A 11 -21.79 -4.13 -14.85
C ILE A 11 -22.75 -3.69 -13.72
N GLY A 12 -23.53 -4.62 -13.18
CA GLY A 12 -24.50 -4.33 -12.11
C GLY A 12 -23.82 -3.77 -10.86
N LEU A 13 -22.71 -4.38 -10.41
CA LEU A 13 -21.93 -3.92 -9.26
C LEU A 13 -21.28 -2.55 -9.52
N THR A 14 -20.79 -2.31 -10.73
CA THR A 14 -20.22 -1.00 -11.10
C THR A 14 -21.26 0.11 -11.04
N LEU A 15 -22.48 -0.14 -11.56
CA LEU A 15 -23.59 0.81 -11.47
C LEU A 15 -24.06 1.04 -10.03
N CYS A 16 -24.09 -0.02 -9.20
CA CYS A 16 -24.38 0.09 -7.77
C CYS A 16 -23.37 1.00 -7.05
N ILE A 17 -22.07 0.86 -7.36
CA ILE A 17 -21.02 1.72 -6.79
C ILE A 17 -21.18 3.17 -7.28
N TYR A 18 -21.46 3.39 -8.56
CA TYR A 18 -21.66 4.75 -9.10
C TYR A 18 -22.93 5.43 -8.58
N SER A 19 -23.92 4.69 -8.10
CA SER A 19 -25.12 5.28 -7.49
C SER A 19 -24.80 6.14 -6.27
N PHE A 20 -23.64 5.94 -5.62
CA PHE A 20 -23.14 6.79 -4.55
C PHE A 20 -22.92 8.25 -4.97
N LEU A 21 -22.61 8.52 -6.25
CA LEU A 21 -22.43 9.89 -6.73
C LEU A 21 -23.69 10.74 -6.57
N TYR A 22 -24.87 10.11 -6.58
CA TYR A 22 -26.11 10.82 -6.44
C TYR A 22 -26.55 10.93 -4.97
N LYS A 23 -26.59 9.81 -4.26
CA LYS A 23 -26.99 9.73 -2.83
C LYS A 23 -26.59 8.38 -2.25
N ASP A 24 -26.38 8.34 -0.92
CA ASP A 24 -26.19 7.07 -0.20
C ASP A 24 -27.46 6.21 -0.32
N ASN A 25 -27.35 5.10 -1.05
CA ASN A 25 -28.44 4.21 -1.41
C ASN A 25 -28.19 2.79 -0.86
N PRO A 26 -29.24 1.99 -0.59
CA PRO A 26 -29.08 0.60 -0.16
C PRO A 26 -28.32 -0.24 -1.19
N PHE A 27 -28.36 0.07 -2.48
CA PHE A 27 -27.59 -0.62 -3.53
C PHE A 27 -26.09 -0.39 -3.36
N PHE A 28 -25.67 0.82 -3.05
CA PHE A 28 -24.28 1.12 -2.74
C PHE A 28 -23.81 0.35 -1.50
N ARG A 29 -24.58 0.36 -0.41
CA ARG A 29 -24.25 -0.38 0.83
C ARG A 29 -24.13 -1.88 0.58
N PHE A 30 -24.99 -2.45 -0.25
CA PHE A 30 -24.88 -3.85 -0.65
C PHE A 30 -23.58 -4.12 -1.38
N ALA A 31 -23.22 -3.32 -2.38
CA ALA A 31 -21.97 -3.48 -3.15
C ALA A 31 -20.74 -3.27 -2.28
N GLU A 32 -20.78 -2.33 -1.33
CA GLU A 32 -19.70 -2.08 -0.36
C GLU A 32 -19.50 -3.28 0.57
N HIS A 33 -20.55 -3.79 1.20
CA HIS A 33 -20.47 -4.96 2.07
C HIS A 33 -20.00 -6.21 1.31
N LEU A 34 -20.44 -6.38 0.08
CA LEU A 34 -20.01 -7.47 -0.77
C LEU A 34 -18.53 -7.36 -1.12
N PHE A 35 -18.06 -6.16 -1.48
CA PHE A 35 -16.65 -5.91 -1.77
C PHE A 35 -15.76 -6.19 -0.54
N VAL A 36 -16.15 -5.66 0.63
CA VAL A 36 -15.42 -5.90 1.88
C VAL A 36 -15.42 -7.39 2.22
N GLY A 37 -16.57 -8.05 2.14
CA GLY A 37 -16.69 -9.48 2.43
C GLY A 37 -15.83 -10.36 1.52
N VAL A 38 -15.86 -10.11 0.22
CA VAL A 38 -15.04 -10.84 -0.76
C VAL A 38 -13.54 -10.57 -0.55
N SER A 39 -13.17 -9.31 -0.29
CA SER A 39 -11.77 -8.94 -0.04
C SER A 39 -11.22 -9.62 1.20
N VAL A 40 -11.96 -9.58 2.30
CA VAL A 40 -11.56 -10.25 3.56
C VAL A 40 -11.52 -11.77 3.38
N GLY A 41 -12.52 -12.36 2.72
CA GLY A 41 -12.55 -13.79 2.43
C GLY A 41 -11.37 -14.23 1.58
N TYR A 42 -11.03 -13.47 0.54
CA TYR A 42 -9.85 -13.74 -0.30
C TYR A 42 -8.53 -13.64 0.51
N LEU A 43 -8.38 -12.60 1.33
CA LEU A 43 -7.20 -12.45 2.19
C LEU A 43 -7.06 -13.60 3.17
N LEU A 44 -8.16 -14.04 3.80
CA LEU A 44 -8.15 -15.18 4.70
C LEU A 44 -7.77 -16.47 3.97
N ALA A 45 -8.37 -16.75 2.82
CA ALA A 45 -8.06 -17.93 2.02
C ALA A 45 -6.59 -17.93 1.56
N ASN A 46 -6.12 -16.78 1.08
CA ASN A 46 -4.73 -16.63 0.64
C ASN A 46 -3.74 -16.81 1.81
N THR A 47 -4.01 -16.20 2.97
CA THR A 47 -3.20 -16.36 4.18
C THR A 47 -3.19 -17.81 4.66
N PHE A 48 -4.34 -18.50 4.60
CA PHE A 48 -4.42 -19.90 4.97
C PHE A 48 -3.56 -20.78 4.07
N HIS A 49 -3.66 -20.61 2.74
CA HIS A 49 -2.89 -21.43 1.80
C HIS A 49 -1.41 -21.07 1.71
N GLN A 50 -1.05 -19.78 1.78
CA GLN A 50 0.33 -19.34 1.59
C GLN A 50 1.14 -19.21 2.88
N VAL A 51 0.47 -19.06 4.02
CA VAL A 51 1.16 -18.87 5.31
C VAL A 51 0.88 -20.04 6.25
N TYR A 52 -0.38 -20.36 6.53
CA TYR A 52 -0.71 -21.38 7.52
C TYR A 52 -0.22 -22.77 7.11
N LEU A 53 -0.52 -23.21 5.89
CA LEU A 53 -0.14 -24.54 5.42
C LEU A 53 1.39 -24.72 5.37
N PRO A 54 2.17 -23.89 4.67
CA PRO A 54 3.62 -24.12 4.50
C PRO A 54 4.44 -23.79 5.74
N TYR A 55 4.02 -22.85 6.59
CA TYR A 55 4.83 -22.42 7.74
C TYR A 55 4.41 -23.03 9.08
N ILE A 56 3.21 -23.59 9.20
CA ILE A 56 2.74 -24.18 10.44
C ILE A 56 2.40 -25.66 10.25
N TYR A 57 1.54 -25.98 9.28
CA TYR A 57 1.03 -27.34 9.11
C TYR A 57 2.10 -28.33 8.60
N ASP A 58 2.80 -27.98 7.52
CA ASP A 58 3.79 -28.87 6.91
C ASP A 58 5.02 -29.11 7.81
N PRO A 59 5.61 -28.08 8.45
CA PRO A 59 6.70 -28.31 9.42
C PRO A 59 6.25 -29.11 10.63
N LEU A 60 5.03 -28.89 11.13
CA LEU A 60 4.52 -29.65 12.28
C LEU A 60 4.29 -31.12 11.90
N LYS A 61 3.76 -31.39 10.71
CA LYS A 61 3.57 -32.74 10.18
C LYS A 61 4.90 -33.46 9.99
N SER A 62 5.91 -32.76 9.45
CA SER A 62 7.27 -33.31 9.28
C SER A 62 7.97 -33.55 10.59
N ALA A 63 7.79 -32.69 11.62
CA ALA A 63 8.30 -32.87 12.95
C ALA A 63 7.75 -34.16 13.60
N VAL A 64 6.46 -34.39 13.46
CA VAL A 64 5.79 -35.57 14.03
C VAL A 64 6.13 -36.86 13.27
N MET A 65 6.16 -36.82 11.94
CA MET A 65 6.40 -38.02 11.11
C MET A 65 7.89 -38.38 10.96
N ALA A 66 8.77 -37.39 10.86
CA ALA A 66 10.20 -37.58 10.62
C ALA A 66 11.10 -37.45 11.85
N GLY A 67 10.53 -37.18 13.04
CA GLY A 67 11.27 -37.03 14.29
C GLY A 67 12.26 -35.85 14.31
N LYS A 68 12.06 -34.85 13.47
CA LYS A 68 12.95 -33.68 13.35
C LYS A 68 12.65 -32.67 14.47
N TYR A 69 13.36 -32.78 15.58
CA TYR A 69 13.16 -31.90 16.75
C TYR A 69 13.31 -30.39 16.48
N ARG A 70 14.10 -29.98 15.48
CA ARG A 70 14.27 -28.57 15.11
C ARG A 70 12.97 -27.90 14.63
N GLU A 71 12.05 -28.67 14.08
CA GLU A 71 10.78 -28.15 13.56
C GLU A 71 9.76 -27.86 14.68
N PHE A 72 9.97 -28.39 15.91
CA PHE A 72 9.14 -28.02 17.07
C PHE A 72 9.26 -26.54 17.49
N VAL A 73 10.27 -25.82 17.00
CA VAL A 73 10.39 -24.37 17.21
C VAL A 73 9.17 -23.61 16.67
N VAL A 74 8.49 -24.15 15.65
CA VAL A 74 7.24 -23.58 15.10
C VAL A 74 6.09 -23.59 16.12
N LEU A 75 6.17 -24.40 17.16
CA LEU A 75 5.17 -24.39 18.24
C LEU A 75 5.14 -23.07 19.02
N ILE A 76 6.26 -22.36 19.14
CA ILE A 76 6.34 -21.09 19.86
C ILE A 76 5.47 -20.02 19.21
N PRO A 77 5.63 -19.69 17.89
CA PRO A 77 4.75 -18.73 17.22
C PRO A 77 3.31 -19.22 17.11
N ALA A 78 3.09 -20.54 16.95
CA ALA A 78 1.75 -21.10 16.95
C ALA A 78 1.04 -20.90 18.31
N PHE A 79 1.73 -21.13 19.42
CA PHE A 79 1.20 -20.88 20.76
C PHE A 79 0.88 -19.40 21.00
N LEU A 80 1.76 -18.49 20.57
CA LEU A 80 1.51 -17.04 20.62
C LEU A 80 0.29 -16.66 19.78
N GLY A 81 0.12 -17.27 18.60
CA GLY A 81 -1.06 -17.08 17.76
C GLY A 81 -2.35 -17.53 18.45
N ILE A 82 -2.35 -18.69 19.10
CA ILE A 82 -3.50 -19.20 19.86
C ILE A 82 -3.81 -18.26 21.04
N MET A 83 -2.80 -17.76 21.74
CA MET A 83 -2.99 -16.78 22.82
C MET A 83 -3.71 -15.51 22.34
N MET A 84 -3.58 -15.09 21.07
CA MET A 84 -4.30 -13.95 20.53
C MET A 84 -5.83 -14.16 20.52
N PHE A 85 -6.30 -15.39 20.35
CA PHE A 85 -7.73 -15.70 20.43
C PHE A 85 -8.32 -15.56 21.82
N SER A 86 -7.49 -15.50 22.88
CA SER A 86 -7.97 -15.24 24.23
C SER A 86 -8.67 -13.88 24.39
N ARG A 87 -8.49 -12.96 23.42
CA ARG A 87 -9.19 -11.67 23.37
C ARG A 87 -10.72 -11.82 23.34
N PHE A 88 -11.23 -12.90 22.76
CA PHE A 88 -12.68 -13.14 22.67
C PHE A 88 -13.29 -13.56 24.01
N ILE A 89 -12.45 -13.96 24.97
CA ILE A 89 -12.92 -14.38 26.30
C ILE A 89 -12.55 -13.30 27.32
N PRO A 90 -13.52 -12.54 27.86
CA PRO A 90 -13.25 -11.40 28.75
C PRO A 90 -12.36 -11.74 29.96
N LYS A 91 -12.52 -12.94 30.51
CA LYS A 91 -11.77 -13.41 31.67
C LYS A 91 -10.26 -13.58 31.42
N TYR A 92 -9.87 -13.94 30.18
CA TYR A 92 -8.47 -14.21 29.79
C TYR A 92 -7.90 -13.13 28.86
N SER A 93 -8.60 -12.03 28.67
CA SER A 93 -8.21 -10.92 27.80
C SER A 93 -6.84 -10.31 28.15
N TRP A 94 -6.37 -10.44 29.40
CA TRP A 94 -5.06 -9.95 29.80
C TRP A 94 -3.90 -10.72 29.13
N MET A 95 -4.08 -12.00 28.77
CA MET A 95 -3.07 -12.83 28.12
C MET A 95 -2.66 -12.33 26.73
N VAL A 96 -3.55 -11.63 26.04
CA VAL A 96 -3.27 -11.03 24.72
C VAL A 96 -2.14 -10.00 24.75
N ARG A 97 -1.85 -9.43 25.92
CA ARG A 97 -0.77 -8.42 26.06
C ARG A 97 0.60 -8.99 25.69
N TRP A 98 0.87 -10.27 25.95
CA TRP A 98 2.14 -10.92 25.65
C TRP A 98 2.41 -11.03 24.15
N PRO A 99 1.55 -11.67 23.35
CA PRO A 99 1.76 -11.75 21.91
C PRO A 99 1.71 -10.37 21.23
N PHE A 100 0.90 -9.43 21.73
CA PHE A 100 0.92 -8.06 21.23
C PHE A 100 2.25 -7.34 21.49
N ALA A 101 2.79 -7.44 22.69
CA ALA A 101 4.09 -6.86 23.02
C ALA A 101 5.19 -7.45 22.15
N PHE A 102 5.18 -8.77 21.92
CA PHE A 102 6.12 -9.43 21.02
C PHE A 102 5.99 -8.96 19.58
N LEU A 103 4.75 -8.91 19.06
CA LEU A 103 4.49 -8.44 17.68
C LEU A 103 4.90 -6.98 17.47
N MET A 104 4.57 -6.10 18.42
CA MET A 104 4.95 -4.69 18.35
C MET A 104 6.47 -4.53 18.43
N GLY A 105 7.13 -5.23 19.35
CA GLY A 105 8.58 -5.18 19.48
C GLY A 105 9.31 -5.71 18.25
N TYR A 106 8.89 -6.86 17.73
CA TYR A 106 9.44 -7.43 16.51
C TYR A 106 9.18 -6.54 15.29
N SER A 107 7.94 -6.08 15.11
CA SER A 107 7.57 -5.24 13.98
C SER A 107 8.34 -3.91 14.00
N ALA A 108 8.45 -3.26 15.15
CA ALA A 108 9.22 -2.03 15.28
C ALA A 108 10.71 -2.28 15.05
N GLY A 109 11.27 -3.32 15.68
CA GLY A 109 12.69 -3.66 15.54
C GLY A 109 13.11 -4.05 14.13
N ALA A 110 12.25 -4.74 13.38
CA ALA A 110 12.54 -5.13 12.00
C ALA A 110 12.21 -4.01 10.99
N LYS A 111 11.10 -3.30 11.18
CA LYS A 111 10.66 -2.29 10.21
C LYS A 111 11.46 -1.00 10.27
N ILE A 112 11.86 -0.53 11.47
CA ILE A 112 12.61 0.72 11.58
C ILE A 112 13.92 0.68 10.82
N PRO A 113 14.81 -0.32 11.00
CA PRO A 113 16.03 -0.41 10.21
C PRO A 113 15.77 -0.58 8.71
N ALA A 114 14.77 -1.40 8.34
CA ALA A 114 14.41 -1.61 6.94
C ALA A 114 13.90 -0.33 6.27
N MET A 115 13.04 0.45 6.94
CA MET A 115 12.60 1.75 6.44
C MET A 115 13.75 2.76 6.35
N MET A 116 14.62 2.81 7.35
CA MET A 116 15.80 3.67 7.28
C MET A 116 16.68 3.34 6.08
N GLN A 117 16.85 2.05 5.80
CA GLN A 117 17.63 1.61 4.65
C GLN A 117 16.93 1.96 3.33
N ALA A 118 15.64 1.66 3.18
CA ALA A 118 14.90 1.89 1.93
C ALA A 118 14.59 3.38 1.69
N ASP A 119 14.14 4.10 2.72
CA ASP A 119 13.63 5.47 2.54
C ASP A 119 14.70 6.55 2.74
N ILE A 120 15.77 6.26 3.50
CA ILE A 120 16.83 7.24 3.77
C ILE A 120 18.11 6.89 3.01
N PHE A 121 18.69 5.73 3.28
CA PHE A 121 20.00 5.39 2.70
C PHE A 121 19.95 5.18 1.19
N GLU A 122 18.91 4.52 0.66
CA GLU A 122 18.76 4.35 -0.80
C GLU A 122 18.45 5.68 -1.49
N GLN A 123 17.74 6.61 -0.85
CA GLN A 123 17.51 7.95 -1.39
C GLN A 123 18.80 8.79 -1.41
N ILE A 124 19.59 8.73 -0.35
CA ILE A 124 20.90 9.39 -0.30
C ILE A 124 21.84 8.79 -1.35
N ARG A 125 21.86 7.47 -1.47
CA ARG A 125 22.67 6.77 -2.48
C ARG A 125 22.25 7.14 -3.89
N GLY A 126 20.95 7.09 -4.20
CA GLY A 126 20.42 7.46 -5.51
C GLY A 126 20.68 8.95 -5.88
N THR A 127 20.77 9.82 -4.88
CA THR A 127 21.13 11.22 -5.08
C THR A 127 22.66 11.39 -5.31
N ALA A 128 23.49 10.55 -4.70
CA ALA A 128 24.95 10.63 -4.78
C ALA A 128 25.55 9.85 -5.97
N GLU A 129 24.95 8.73 -6.36
CA GLU A 129 25.45 7.80 -7.38
C GLU A 129 25.71 8.46 -8.76
N PRO A 130 24.83 9.37 -9.27
CA PRO A 130 25.07 10.03 -10.56
C PRO A 130 26.32 10.93 -10.59
N PHE A 131 26.81 11.38 -9.44
CA PHE A 131 28.07 12.15 -9.36
C PHE A 131 29.31 11.24 -9.45
N ALA A 132 29.15 9.96 -9.14
CA ALA A 132 30.24 8.97 -9.24
C ALA A 132 30.33 8.34 -10.63
N SER A 133 29.22 8.27 -11.37
CA SER A 133 29.19 7.78 -12.75
C SER A 133 29.60 8.90 -13.70
N LYS A 134 30.59 8.64 -14.58
CA LYS A 134 31.01 9.57 -15.66
C LYS A 134 30.03 9.59 -16.83
N ASP A 135 28.75 9.60 -16.55
CA ASP A 135 27.70 9.59 -17.56
C ASP A 135 27.43 10.99 -18.13
N SER A 136 26.50 11.10 -19.05
CA SER A 136 26.17 12.31 -19.79
C SER A 136 26.04 13.55 -18.90
N ILE A 137 26.50 14.71 -19.38
CA ILE A 137 26.43 16.03 -18.73
C ILE A 137 24.99 16.34 -18.25
N TRP A 138 23.98 15.89 -18.98
CA TRP A 138 22.57 16.05 -18.61
C TRP A 138 22.20 15.36 -17.29
N ILE A 139 22.78 14.19 -17.03
CA ILE A 139 22.56 13.45 -15.79
C ILE A 139 23.14 14.22 -14.60
N ILE A 140 24.34 14.78 -14.77
CA ILE A 140 25.03 15.56 -13.73
C ILE A 140 24.25 16.83 -13.40
N ILE A 141 23.73 17.55 -14.42
CA ILE A 141 22.92 18.76 -14.23
C ILE A 141 21.63 18.42 -13.47
N ASN A 142 20.92 17.36 -13.88
CA ASN A 142 19.70 16.94 -13.23
C ASN A 142 19.94 16.53 -11.77
N SER A 143 20.99 15.77 -11.50
CA SER A 143 21.35 15.35 -10.12
C SER A 143 21.78 16.53 -9.25
N SER A 144 22.47 17.51 -9.82
CA SER A 144 22.81 18.75 -9.11
C SER A 144 21.56 19.54 -8.74
N LEU A 145 20.57 19.61 -9.64
CA LEU A 145 19.29 20.27 -9.37
C LEU A 145 18.51 19.56 -8.25
N VAL A 146 18.44 18.22 -8.31
CA VAL A 146 17.77 17.41 -7.27
C VAL A 146 18.46 17.59 -5.92
N THR A 147 19.80 17.51 -5.88
CA THR A 147 20.58 17.69 -4.65
C THR A 147 20.37 19.08 -4.04
N LEU A 148 20.38 20.11 -4.88
CA LEU A 148 20.09 21.49 -4.44
C LEU A 148 18.67 21.57 -3.86
N GLY A 149 17.69 20.99 -4.52
CA GLY A 149 16.30 20.93 -4.04
C GLY A 149 16.19 20.24 -2.68
N VAL A 150 16.87 19.11 -2.49
CA VAL A 150 16.90 18.39 -1.20
C VAL A 150 17.51 19.27 -0.10
N ILE A 151 18.67 19.89 -0.35
CA ILE A 151 19.34 20.73 0.64
C ILE A 151 18.46 21.95 1.01
N CYS A 152 17.88 22.63 0.02
CA CYS A 152 16.99 23.76 0.24
C CYS A 152 15.75 23.37 1.05
N THR A 153 15.17 22.20 0.76
CA THR A 153 14.03 21.68 1.50
C THR A 153 14.40 21.33 2.95
N LEU A 154 15.56 20.71 3.16
CA LEU A 154 16.05 20.43 4.52
C LEU A 154 16.29 21.72 5.31
N VAL A 155 16.85 22.77 4.69
CA VAL A 155 17.03 24.09 5.33
C VAL A 155 15.67 24.70 5.69
N TYR A 156 14.65 24.53 4.86
CA TYR A 156 13.29 24.98 5.15
C TYR A 156 12.73 24.31 6.42
N PHE A 157 12.93 22.98 6.58
CA PHE A 157 12.46 22.24 7.75
C PHE A 157 13.33 22.45 9.01
N LEU A 158 14.43 23.17 8.91
CA LEU A 158 15.28 23.45 10.06
C LEU A 158 14.66 24.56 10.92
N PHE A 159 13.75 24.19 11.82
CA PHE A 159 13.03 25.15 12.69
C PHE A 159 13.87 25.80 13.77
N SER A 160 15.09 25.31 14.03
CA SER A 160 15.95 25.80 15.11
C SER A 160 16.64 27.12 14.82
N ARG A 161 16.54 27.63 13.59
CA ARG A 161 17.25 28.85 13.17
C ARG A 161 16.31 29.93 12.61
N GLU A 162 16.53 31.19 12.95
CA GLU A 162 15.80 32.31 12.36
C GLU A 162 16.09 32.38 10.84
N ARG A 163 15.03 32.57 10.05
CA ARG A 163 15.10 32.70 8.59
C ARG A 163 15.57 34.09 8.19
N LYS A 164 16.86 34.45 8.44
CA LYS A 164 17.43 35.74 8.08
C LYS A 164 18.62 35.53 7.14
N GLY A 165 18.80 36.44 6.16
CA GLY A 165 19.92 36.43 5.22
C GLY A 165 19.91 35.23 4.26
N ILE A 166 21.03 34.54 4.09
CA ILE A 166 21.22 33.42 3.15
C ILE A 166 20.27 32.26 3.44
N THR A 167 20.04 31.95 4.72
CA THR A 167 19.10 30.85 5.11
C THR A 167 17.66 31.18 4.73
N GLY A 168 17.27 32.46 4.70
CA GLY A 168 15.96 32.90 4.23
C GLY A 168 15.78 32.64 2.75
N GLY A 169 16.75 33.02 1.91
CA GLY A 169 16.68 32.76 0.45
C GLY A 169 16.67 31.26 0.09
N LEU A 170 17.51 30.46 0.76
CA LEU A 170 17.50 29.01 0.57
C LEU A 170 16.17 28.38 0.99
N SER A 171 15.56 28.87 2.07
CA SER A 171 14.25 28.43 2.54
C SER A 171 13.14 28.75 1.54
N GLU A 172 13.20 29.93 0.88
CA GLU A 172 12.22 30.35 -0.14
C GLU A 172 12.28 29.46 -1.39
N ILE A 173 13.49 29.14 -1.85
CA ILE A 173 13.71 28.17 -2.91
C ILE A 173 13.18 26.79 -2.49
N GLY A 174 13.43 26.36 -1.25
CA GLY A 174 12.90 25.10 -0.71
C GLY A 174 11.36 25.02 -0.74
N ILE A 175 10.67 26.13 -0.44
CA ILE A 175 9.20 26.21 -0.52
C ILE A 175 8.74 26.00 -1.96
N ILE A 176 9.41 26.58 -2.95
CA ILE A 176 9.06 26.42 -4.37
C ILE A 176 9.20 24.95 -4.78
N PHE A 177 10.30 24.28 -4.40
CA PHE A 177 10.49 22.86 -4.66
C PHE A 177 9.40 22.00 -4.00
N LEU A 178 9.02 22.31 -2.76
CA LEU A 178 7.93 21.62 -2.06
C LEU A 178 6.58 21.82 -2.76
N MET A 179 6.26 23.04 -3.17
CA MET A 179 5.01 23.32 -3.88
C MET A 179 4.94 22.56 -5.20
N ILE A 180 6.03 22.50 -5.95
CA ILE A 180 6.12 21.73 -7.20
C ILE A 180 5.95 20.23 -6.89
N GLY A 181 6.64 19.71 -5.89
CA GLY A 181 6.57 18.31 -5.48
C GLY A 181 5.17 17.88 -5.02
N PHE A 182 4.52 18.69 -4.19
CA PHE A 182 3.14 18.43 -3.74
C PHE A 182 2.15 18.54 -4.90
N GLY A 183 2.31 19.54 -5.78
CA GLY A 183 1.48 19.71 -6.97
C GLY A 183 1.61 18.53 -7.92
N ALA A 184 2.83 18.07 -8.19
CA ALA A 184 3.09 16.89 -9.01
C ALA A 184 2.53 15.60 -8.39
N SER A 185 2.72 15.39 -7.08
CA SER A 185 2.19 14.24 -6.36
C SER A 185 0.66 14.22 -6.35
N PHE A 186 0.04 15.37 -6.12
CA PHE A 186 -1.41 15.52 -6.20
C PHE A 186 -1.91 15.23 -7.61
N GLY A 187 -1.29 15.84 -8.63
CA GLY A 187 -1.62 15.61 -10.04
C GLY A 187 -1.50 14.14 -10.43
N TYR A 188 -0.44 13.46 -10.01
CA TYR A 188 -0.25 12.03 -10.23
C TYR A 188 -1.34 11.18 -9.58
N THR A 189 -1.71 11.52 -8.34
CA THR A 189 -2.79 10.81 -7.61
C THR A 189 -4.14 10.98 -8.29
N VAL A 190 -4.48 12.21 -8.72
CA VAL A 190 -5.72 12.51 -9.43
C VAL A 190 -5.74 11.80 -10.80
N MET A 191 -4.64 11.87 -11.55
CA MET A 191 -4.52 11.22 -12.85
C MET A 191 -4.71 9.70 -12.74
N ALA A 192 -4.11 9.07 -11.73
CA ALA A 192 -4.28 7.63 -11.49
C ALA A 192 -5.76 7.26 -11.24
N ARG A 193 -6.47 8.05 -10.43
CA ARG A 193 -7.90 7.82 -10.16
C ARG A 193 -8.77 8.06 -11.38
N ILE A 194 -8.49 9.11 -12.16
CA ILE A 194 -9.21 9.39 -13.40
C ILE A 194 -8.96 8.28 -14.43
N SER A 195 -7.74 7.78 -14.55
CA SER A 195 -7.43 6.66 -15.43
C SER A 195 -8.21 5.39 -15.07
N LEU A 196 -8.34 5.08 -13.76
CA LEU A 196 -9.19 3.99 -13.31
C LEU A 196 -10.66 4.21 -13.63
N LEU A 197 -11.16 5.44 -13.47
CA LEU A 197 -12.53 5.81 -13.82
C LEU A 197 -12.78 5.63 -15.32
N ILE A 198 -11.88 6.15 -16.17
CA ILE A 198 -11.98 6.01 -17.64
C ILE A 198 -12.02 4.52 -18.02
N GLY A 199 -11.13 3.69 -17.44
CA GLY A 199 -11.12 2.26 -17.71
C GLY A 199 -12.44 1.55 -17.30
N ARG A 200 -13.11 2.03 -16.25
CA ARG A 200 -14.42 1.49 -15.85
C ARG A 200 -15.56 1.97 -16.76
N VAL A 201 -15.52 3.22 -17.17
CA VAL A 201 -16.51 3.76 -18.12
C VAL A 201 -16.36 3.09 -19.48
N ASP A 202 -15.14 2.91 -19.98
CA ASP A 202 -14.85 2.20 -21.23
C ASP A 202 -15.35 0.74 -21.18
N PHE A 203 -15.11 0.04 -20.07
CA PHE A 203 -15.66 -1.28 -19.85
C PHE A 203 -17.20 -1.31 -19.95
N LEU A 204 -17.89 -0.33 -19.37
CA LEU A 204 -19.34 -0.22 -19.44
C LEU A 204 -19.82 0.06 -20.88
N LEU A 205 -19.13 0.95 -21.61
CA LEU A 205 -19.46 1.30 -23.00
C LEU A 205 -19.30 0.10 -23.93
N GLN A 206 -18.26 -0.69 -23.77
CA GLN A 206 -17.98 -1.86 -24.61
C GLN A 206 -18.96 -3.01 -24.38
N HIS A 207 -19.45 -3.18 -23.13
CA HIS A 207 -20.26 -4.35 -22.76
C HIS A 207 -21.77 -4.08 -22.67
N LEU A 208 -22.20 -2.81 -22.72
CA LEU A 208 -23.62 -2.46 -22.78
C LEU A 208 -24.07 -2.42 -24.27
N PRO A 209 -24.84 -3.40 -24.75
CA PRO A 209 -25.21 -3.50 -26.19
C PRO A 209 -26.03 -2.30 -26.66
N PHE A 210 -26.77 -1.64 -25.75
CA PHE A 210 -27.56 -0.46 -26.06
C PHE A 210 -26.68 0.76 -26.37
N ILE A 211 -25.56 0.94 -25.67
CA ILE A 211 -24.66 2.07 -25.88
C ILE A 211 -23.75 1.83 -27.09
N SER A 212 -23.32 0.60 -27.31
CA SER A 212 -22.51 0.25 -28.49
C SER A 212 -23.29 0.48 -29.80
N SER A 213 -24.60 0.23 -29.82
CA SER A 213 -25.43 0.49 -31.00
C SER A 213 -25.63 1.99 -31.27
N LEU A 214 -25.69 2.82 -30.24
CA LEU A 214 -25.76 4.29 -30.39
C LEU A 214 -24.43 4.90 -30.89
N LEU A 215 -23.29 4.35 -30.46
CA LEU A 215 -21.97 4.81 -30.90
C LEU A 215 -21.61 4.35 -32.31
N SER A 216 -22.19 3.22 -32.78
CA SER A 216 -21.97 2.70 -34.12
C SER A 216 -22.89 3.36 -35.16
N SER A 217 -23.88 4.17 -34.78
CA SER A 217 -24.82 4.87 -35.64
C SER A 217 -24.39 6.32 -36.00
N ASN A 218 -23.28 6.79 -35.43
CA ASN A 218 -22.62 8.04 -35.78
C ASN A 218 -21.25 7.78 -36.41
#